data_0f97ba9de60bcb9f4a6cf4233dcd962e
#
_entry.id   0f97ba9de60bcb9f4a6cf4233dcd962e
#
_cell.length_a   1.000
_cell.length_b   1.000
_cell.length_c   1.000
_cell.angle_alpha   90.00
_cell.angle_beta   90.00
_cell.angle_gamma   90.00
#
_symmetry.space_group_name_H-M   'P 1'
#
loop_
_entity.id
_entity.type
_entity.pdbx_description
1 polymer ?
#
loop_
_entity_poly.entity_id
_entity_poly.type
_entity_poly.pdbx_seq_one_letter_code
_entity_poly.pdbx_strand_id
1 'polypeptide(L)'
;MRTWCYKLLIFASVLSLAMTGCFPGFPTGVQEVTASPQVEEVALPAPRLKGEMSLEETLAARRSVRQFTETELTLEEISQLLWAAQGITVAWGGRTAPSAGALYPLEVYVATADGLYHYVPQGHQAIVESRADLRDELWQAGLSQNAIREAPAVFVITAVYARTEKKYGERAERYVKLEAGHAAQNLLLQAVALGLGGVPIGAFYDDQVQSALSLPSDHEPLYLIPIGHLR
;
A
#
# COMPACT_ATOMS: atom_id res chain seq x y z
N MET A 1 33.90 52.29 15.27
CA MET A 1 35.25 52.66 14.86
C MET A 1 35.62 51.98 13.57
N ARG A 2 35.91 52.82 12.54
CA ARG A 2 36.64 52.56 11.27
C ARG A 2 36.07 51.53 10.31
N THR A 3 35.21 51.94 9.37
CA THR A 3 35.44 52.45 7.96
C THR A 3 36.69 51.93 7.28
N TRP A 4 36.50 51.27 6.12
CA TRP A 4 37.29 51.64 4.92
C TRP A 4 36.58 51.13 3.64
N CYS A 5 36.23 52.13 2.80
CA CYS A 5 35.87 52.05 1.37
C CYS A 5 37.10 51.86 0.52
N TYR A 6 37.06 51.16 -0.60
CA TYR A 6 37.78 51.51 -1.82
C TYR A 6 36.94 51.15 -3.07
N LYS A 7 36.59 52.20 -3.79
CA LYS A 7 36.16 52.18 -5.19
C LYS A 7 37.44 52.11 -6.07
N LEU A 8 37.42 51.34 -7.13
CA LEU A 8 38.24 51.57 -8.31
C LEU A 8 37.42 51.31 -9.57
N LEU A 9 37.20 52.37 -10.31
CA LEU A 9 36.71 52.40 -11.70
C LEU A 9 37.93 52.23 -12.61
N ILE A 10 37.85 51.35 -13.62
CA ILE A 10 38.74 51.44 -14.80
C ILE A 10 37.86 51.23 -16.05
N PHE A 11 37.89 52.24 -16.88
CA PHE A 11 37.44 52.32 -18.27
C PHE A 11 38.43 51.60 -19.20
N ALA A 12 37.93 50.82 -20.19
CA ALA A 12 38.64 50.66 -21.48
C ALA A 12 37.71 49.97 -22.50
N SER A 13 37.21 50.73 -23.43
CA SER A 13 37.48 50.69 -24.86
C SER A 13 36.95 49.50 -25.66
N VAL A 14 35.96 49.85 -26.46
CA VAL A 14 35.35 49.14 -27.60
C VAL A 14 36.40 48.81 -28.66
N LEU A 15 36.44 47.56 -29.11
CA LEU A 15 36.98 47.24 -30.44
C LEU A 15 36.05 46.20 -31.11
N SER A 16 35.25 46.68 -32.08
CA SER A 16 34.44 45.81 -32.97
C SER A 16 35.34 45.08 -33.95
N LEU A 17 35.31 43.79 -33.95
CA LEU A 17 35.83 42.97 -35.04
C LEU A 17 34.70 42.07 -35.54
N ALA A 18 34.11 42.39 -36.70
CA ALA A 18 33.16 41.57 -37.40
C ALA A 18 33.90 40.38 -38.04
N MET A 19 33.66 39.19 -37.52
CA MET A 19 34.04 37.95 -38.21
C MET A 19 32.76 37.20 -38.57
N THR A 20 32.43 37.18 -39.87
CA THR A 20 31.47 36.29 -40.49
C THR A 20 32.00 34.85 -40.45
N GLY A 21 31.65 34.13 -39.43
CA GLY A 21 31.89 32.69 -39.31
C GLY A 21 30.60 31.93 -39.59
N CYS A 22 30.60 31.13 -40.68
CA CYS A 22 29.58 30.15 -40.99
C CYS A 22 29.62 29.05 -39.92
N PHE A 23 28.64 29.03 -39.01
CA PHE A 23 28.47 27.93 -38.05
C PHE A 23 27.58 26.86 -38.70
N PRO A 24 28.01 25.57 -38.77
CA PRO A 24 27.14 24.50 -39.14
C PRO A 24 26.08 24.34 -38.07
N GLY A 25 24.80 24.23 -38.49
CA GLY A 25 23.64 24.10 -37.62
C GLY A 25 23.79 22.90 -36.67
N PHE A 26 23.66 23.15 -35.36
CA PHE A 26 23.45 22.15 -34.38
C PHE A 26 22.03 21.57 -34.58
N PRO A 27 21.87 20.24 -34.61
CA PRO A 27 20.53 19.65 -34.58
C PRO A 27 19.91 19.98 -33.22
N THR A 28 18.86 20.79 -33.24
CA THR A 28 17.94 20.97 -32.12
C THR A 28 17.12 19.68 -31.96
N GLY A 29 17.76 18.64 -31.42
CA GLY A 29 17.03 17.50 -30.90
C GLY A 29 16.34 17.95 -29.62
N VAL A 30 15.06 18.30 -29.73
CA VAL A 30 14.16 18.36 -28.58
C VAL A 30 14.06 16.91 -28.08
N GLN A 31 14.81 16.59 -27.03
CA GLN A 31 14.55 15.35 -26.30
C GLN A 31 13.15 15.51 -25.69
N GLU A 32 12.21 14.73 -26.19
CA GLU A 32 10.98 14.49 -25.48
C GLU A 32 11.37 13.96 -24.08
N VAL A 33 11.13 14.80 -23.09
CA VAL A 33 11.17 14.38 -21.68
C VAL A 33 10.01 13.40 -21.55
N THR A 34 10.31 12.11 -21.64
CA THR A 34 9.37 11.05 -21.30
C THR A 34 8.95 11.31 -19.87
N ALA A 35 7.72 11.76 -19.65
CA ALA A 35 7.15 11.91 -18.33
C ALA A 35 7.27 10.57 -17.61
N SER A 36 7.89 10.58 -16.42
CA SER A 36 7.89 9.42 -15.55
C SER A 36 6.44 8.95 -15.37
N PRO A 37 6.18 7.64 -15.37
CA PRO A 37 4.84 7.14 -15.14
C PRO A 37 4.32 7.76 -13.85
N GLN A 38 3.22 8.51 -13.94
CA GLN A 38 2.58 9.09 -12.77
C GLN A 38 1.97 7.93 -11.97
N VAL A 39 2.40 7.79 -10.72
CA VAL A 39 1.77 6.85 -9.79
C VAL A 39 0.35 7.33 -9.55
N GLU A 40 -0.63 6.49 -9.87
CA GLU A 40 -2.04 6.83 -9.66
C GLU A 40 -2.39 6.56 -8.19
N GLU A 41 -2.76 7.63 -7.48
CA GLU A 41 -3.11 7.59 -6.07
C GLU A 41 -4.60 7.81 -5.87
N VAL A 42 -5.21 7.02 -4.98
CA VAL A 42 -6.60 7.14 -4.55
C VAL A 42 -6.60 7.61 -3.10
N ALA A 43 -7.12 8.81 -2.86
CA ALA A 43 -7.38 9.30 -1.52
C ALA A 43 -8.51 8.47 -0.88
N LEU A 44 -8.23 7.86 0.26
CA LEU A 44 -9.23 7.06 0.97
C LEU A 44 -10.08 7.95 1.89
N PRO A 45 -11.39 7.66 2.06
CA PRO A 45 -12.23 8.32 3.05
C PRO A 45 -11.63 8.23 4.45
N ALA A 46 -11.75 9.30 5.23
CA ALA A 46 -11.22 9.33 6.59
C ALA A 46 -11.84 8.21 7.45
N PRO A 47 -11.04 7.48 8.25
CA PRO A 47 -11.55 6.37 9.04
C PRO A 47 -12.48 6.85 10.15
N ARG A 48 -13.54 6.09 10.40
CA ARG A 48 -14.43 6.29 11.54
C ARG A 48 -13.77 5.76 12.81
N LEU A 49 -13.73 6.59 13.85
CA LEU A 49 -13.16 6.23 15.16
C LEU A 49 -14.22 5.74 16.16
N LYS A 50 -15.50 5.75 15.75
CA LYS A 50 -16.63 5.24 16.54
C LYS A 50 -17.48 4.35 15.65
N GLY A 51 -17.76 3.15 16.12
CA GLY A 51 -18.68 2.19 15.51
C GLY A 51 -19.97 2.09 16.31
N GLU A 52 -20.95 1.36 15.76
CA GLU A 52 -22.22 1.05 16.43
C GLU A 52 -22.12 -0.22 17.27
N MET A 53 -21.26 -1.16 16.89
CA MET A 53 -21.04 -2.44 17.58
C MET A 53 -19.86 -2.33 18.54
N SER A 54 -20.00 -2.84 19.75
CA SER A 54 -18.92 -2.87 20.73
C SER A 54 -17.83 -3.90 20.33
N LEU A 55 -16.65 -3.78 20.93
CA LEU A 55 -15.57 -4.75 20.73
C LEU A 55 -16.02 -6.17 21.14
N GLU A 56 -16.73 -6.28 22.25
CA GLU A 56 -17.23 -7.55 22.80
C GLU A 56 -18.23 -8.20 21.83
N GLU A 57 -19.11 -7.42 21.24
CA GLU A 57 -20.06 -7.91 20.23
C GLU A 57 -19.32 -8.39 18.97
N THR A 58 -18.33 -7.64 18.49
CA THR A 58 -17.55 -8.06 17.32
C THR A 58 -16.75 -9.33 17.58
N LEU A 59 -16.14 -9.46 18.78
CA LEU A 59 -15.44 -10.67 19.20
C LEU A 59 -16.39 -11.88 19.28
N ALA A 60 -17.58 -11.67 19.84
CA ALA A 60 -18.59 -12.73 19.96
C ALA A 60 -19.17 -13.15 18.60
N ALA A 61 -19.35 -12.22 17.67
CA ALA A 61 -19.95 -12.46 16.36
C ALA A 61 -18.97 -12.98 15.31
N ARG A 62 -17.67 -12.65 15.41
CA ARG A 62 -16.67 -13.01 14.40
C ARG A 62 -16.64 -14.53 14.13
N ARG A 63 -16.84 -14.90 12.88
CA ARG A 63 -16.70 -16.29 12.37
C ARG A 63 -15.93 -16.25 11.05
N SER A 64 -15.40 -17.41 10.63
CA SER A 64 -14.83 -17.59 9.30
C SER A 64 -15.95 -17.77 8.28
N VAL A 65 -16.26 -16.69 7.56
CA VAL A 65 -17.28 -16.66 6.51
C VAL A 65 -16.61 -16.94 5.16
N ARG A 66 -17.21 -17.82 4.37
CA ARG A 66 -16.66 -18.28 3.07
C ARG A 66 -17.66 -18.16 1.91
N GLN A 67 -18.83 -17.63 2.18
CA GLN A 67 -19.87 -17.40 1.18
C GLN A 67 -20.33 -15.96 1.28
N PHE A 68 -20.32 -15.27 0.15
CA PHE A 68 -20.59 -13.85 0.07
C PHE A 68 -21.68 -13.58 -0.96
N THR A 69 -22.30 -12.40 -0.89
CA THR A 69 -23.10 -11.89 -1.99
C THR A 69 -22.17 -11.31 -3.07
N GLU A 70 -22.71 -11.06 -4.26
CA GLU A 70 -21.98 -10.42 -5.35
C GLU A 70 -21.85 -8.88 -5.16
N THR A 71 -22.39 -8.35 -4.06
CA THR A 71 -22.35 -6.91 -3.78
C THR A 71 -20.91 -6.48 -3.51
N GLU A 72 -20.41 -5.54 -4.29
CA GLU A 72 -19.09 -4.96 -4.10
C GLU A 72 -18.97 -4.20 -2.78
N LEU A 73 -17.75 -4.10 -2.24
CA LEU A 73 -17.48 -3.25 -1.11
C LEU A 73 -17.39 -1.80 -1.57
N THR A 74 -17.95 -0.91 -0.78
CA THR A 74 -17.80 0.54 -0.97
C THR A 74 -16.37 0.99 -0.66
N LEU A 75 -15.98 2.13 -1.19
CA LEU A 75 -14.65 2.71 -0.89
C LEU A 75 -14.50 3.01 0.61
N GLU A 76 -15.57 3.40 1.31
CA GLU A 76 -15.61 3.61 2.75
C GLU A 76 -15.34 2.33 3.54
N GLU A 77 -15.89 1.19 3.10
CA GLU A 77 -15.66 -0.12 3.72
C GLU A 77 -14.21 -0.56 3.52
N ILE A 78 -13.70 -0.46 2.28
CA ILE A 78 -12.29 -0.79 1.97
C ILE A 78 -11.35 0.10 2.80
N SER A 79 -11.59 1.42 2.82
CA SER A 79 -10.81 2.37 3.59
C SER A 79 -10.75 2.01 5.07
N GLN A 80 -11.91 1.73 5.68
CA GLN A 80 -12.02 1.39 7.08
C GLN A 80 -11.29 0.07 7.41
N LEU A 81 -11.36 -0.92 6.53
CA LEU A 81 -10.68 -2.21 6.67
C LEU A 81 -9.16 -2.06 6.58
N LEU A 82 -8.66 -1.27 5.61
CA LEU A 82 -7.24 -0.97 5.45
C LEU A 82 -6.70 -0.22 6.68
N TRP A 83 -7.44 0.78 7.16
CA TRP A 83 -7.09 1.49 8.40
C TRP A 83 -7.06 0.56 9.61
N ALA A 84 -8.04 -0.33 9.77
CA ALA A 84 -8.07 -1.28 10.88
C ALA A 84 -6.84 -2.20 10.88
N ALA A 85 -6.35 -2.62 9.70
CA ALA A 85 -5.17 -3.46 9.58
C ALA A 85 -3.87 -2.73 9.95
N GLN A 86 -3.63 -1.52 9.37
CA GLN A 86 -2.32 -0.86 9.44
C GLN A 86 -2.40 0.69 9.50
N GLY A 87 -3.56 1.27 9.83
CA GLY A 87 -3.74 2.72 9.89
C GLY A 87 -2.90 3.39 10.98
N ILE A 88 -2.40 4.58 10.70
CA ILE A 88 -1.67 5.41 11.68
C ILE A 88 -2.67 6.05 12.65
N THR A 89 -2.40 5.94 13.94
CA THR A 89 -3.30 6.41 15.01
C THR A 89 -2.70 7.52 15.87
N VAL A 90 -1.40 7.75 15.77
CA VAL A 90 -0.67 8.76 16.56
C VAL A 90 0.40 9.46 15.71
N ALA A 91 0.73 10.70 16.05
CA ALA A 91 1.61 11.56 15.26
C ALA A 91 3.03 11.01 15.03
N TRP A 92 3.55 10.16 15.92
CA TRP A 92 4.86 9.53 15.74
C TRP A 92 4.84 8.31 14.80
N GLY A 93 3.69 7.97 14.19
CA GLY A 93 3.56 6.89 13.21
C GLY A 93 3.11 5.55 13.78
N GLY A 94 2.68 5.49 15.05
CA GLY A 94 2.12 4.26 15.63
C GLY A 94 0.85 3.84 14.92
N ARG A 95 0.72 2.52 14.64
CA ARG A 95 -0.37 1.93 13.86
C ARG A 95 -1.38 1.22 14.75
N THR A 96 -2.51 0.84 14.16
CA THR A 96 -3.58 0.04 14.78
C THR A 96 -3.09 -1.33 15.24
N ALA A 97 -2.19 -1.97 14.50
CA ALA A 97 -1.53 -3.21 14.90
C ALA A 97 -0.17 -2.91 15.55
N PRO A 98 0.18 -3.58 16.66
CA PRO A 98 1.48 -3.43 17.29
C PRO A 98 2.57 -4.09 16.44
N SER A 99 3.73 -3.43 16.32
CA SER A 99 4.88 -3.92 15.58
C SER A 99 6.13 -3.99 16.48
N ALA A 100 6.92 -5.04 16.34
CA ALA A 100 8.16 -5.18 17.07
C ALA A 100 9.12 -4.02 16.73
N GLY A 101 9.44 -3.21 17.75
CA GLY A 101 10.30 -2.04 17.60
C GLY A 101 9.73 -0.94 16.71
N ALA A 102 8.41 -0.95 16.44
CA ALA A 102 7.72 -0.04 15.52
C ALA A 102 8.35 -0.03 14.10
N LEU A 103 8.77 -1.21 13.60
CA LEU A 103 9.44 -1.35 12.31
C LEU A 103 8.48 -1.54 11.14
N TYR A 104 7.23 -1.97 11.42
CA TYR A 104 6.12 -2.07 10.47
C TYR A 104 6.50 -2.76 9.15
N PRO A 105 6.88 -4.05 9.19
CA PRO A 105 7.28 -4.81 8.02
C PRO A 105 6.12 -5.13 7.07
N LEU A 106 4.86 -4.98 7.50
CA LEU A 106 3.72 -5.41 6.72
C LEU A 106 3.34 -4.38 5.65
N GLU A 107 3.00 -4.91 4.47
CA GLU A 107 2.32 -4.23 3.39
C GLU A 107 0.93 -4.84 3.19
N VAL A 108 -0.06 -4.04 2.84
CA VAL A 108 -1.44 -4.51 2.65
C VAL A 108 -1.92 -4.11 1.27
N TYR A 109 -2.36 -5.11 0.52
CA TYR A 109 -2.99 -4.93 -0.78
C TYR A 109 -4.46 -5.32 -0.72
N VAL A 110 -5.27 -4.79 -1.63
CA VAL A 110 -6.64 -5.25 -1.85
C VAL A 110 -6.89 -5.41 -3.34
N ALA A 111 -7.32 -6.61 -3.72
CA ALA A 111 -7.77 -6.93 -5.07
C ALA A 111 -9.31 -6.90 -5.11
N THR A 112 -9.85 -6.15 -6.07
CA THR A 112 -11.28 -5.99 -6.35
C THR A 112 -11.54 -6.19 -7.84
N ALA A 113 -12.79 -6.11 -8.28
CA ALA A 113 -13.14 -6.11 -9.71
C ALA A 113 -12.49 -4.94 -10.46
N ASP A 114 -12.28 -3.80 -9.81
CA ASP A 114 -11.72 -2.58 -10.41
C ASP A 114 -10.19 -2.55 -10.44
N GLY A 115 -9.53 -3.51 -9.79
CA GLY A 115 -8.07 -3.62 -9.79
C GLY A 115 -7.44 -4.00 -8.47
N LEU A 116 -6.11 -3.85 -8.45
CA LEU A 116 -5.23 -4.07 -7.29
C LEU A 116 -4.77 -2.72 -6.73
N TYR A 117 -4.92 -2.57 -5.43
CA TYR A 117 -4.56 -1.36 -4.70
C TYR A 117 -3.60 -1.68 -3.57
N HIS A 118 -2.53 -0.90 -3.43
CA HIS A 118 -1.57 -0.99 -2.33
C HIS A 118 -1.84 0.11 -1.31
N TYR A 119 -2.08 -0.24 -0.06
CA TYR A 119 -2.36 0.70 1.00
C TYR A 119 -1.10 1.42 1.49
N VAL A 120 -1.14 2.74 1.49
CA VAL A 120 -0.11 3.62 2.05
C VAL A 120 -0.65 4.26 3.33
N PRO A 121 -0.24 3.79 4.52
CA PRO A 121 -0.72 4.34 5.80
C PRO A 121 -0.42 5.83 5.98
N GLN A 122 0.73 6.30 5.44
CA GLN A 122 1.06 7.72 5.39
C GLN A 122 0.11 8.45 4.45
N GLY A 123 -0.65 9.39 4.99
CA GLY A 123 -1.67 10.10 4.23
C GLY A 123 -2.99 9.34 4.05
N HIS A 124 -3.09 8.09 4.50
CA HIS A 124 -4.28 7.25 4.38
C HIS A 124 -4.80 7.21 2.94
N GLN A 125 -3.99 6.65 2.05
CA GLN A 125 -4.25 6.58 0.62
C GLN A 125 -3.91 5.19 0.07
N ALA A 126 -4.32 4.91 -1.16
CA ALA A 126 -3.95 3.69 -1.87
C ALA A 126 -3.31 4.04 -3.22
N ILE A 127 -2.32 3.25 -3.61
CA ILE A 127 -1.70 3.30 -4.93
C ILE A 127 -2.39 2.26 -5.80
N VAL A 128 -2.75 2.65 -7.03
CA VAL A 128 -3.26 1.72 -8.04
C VAL A 128 -2.09 0.98 -8.65
N GLU A 129 -1.97 -0.31 -8.34
CA GLU A 129 -0.92 -1.18 -8.90
C GLU A 129 -1.35 -1.79 -10.23
N SER A 130 -2.64 -2.07 -10.38
CA SER A 130 -3.24 -2.64 -11.59
C SER A 130 -4.70 -2.25 -11.71
N ARG A 131 -5.20 -2.14 -12.95
CA ARG A 131 -6.63 -1.98 -13.26
C ARG A 131 -7.29 -3.29 -13.70
N ALA A 132 -6.55 -4.39 -13.66
CA ALA A 132 -7.09 -5.72 -13.95
C ALA A 132 -7.71 -6.36 -12.71
N ASP A 133 -8.81 -7.06 -12.90
CA ASP A 133 -9.35 -7.97 -11.87
C ASP A 133 -8.43 -9.20 -11.76
N LEU A 134 -7.72 -9.31 -10.66
CA LEU A 134 -6.74 -10.38 -10.39
C LEU A 134 -7.26 -11.44 -9.41
N ARG A 135 -8.57 -11.45 -9.12
CA ARG A 135 -9.15 -12.38 -8.13
C ARG A 135 -9.17 -13.83 -8.62
N ASP A 136 -9.29 -14.07 -9.93
CA ASP A 136 -9.20 -15.42 -10.50
C ASP A 136 -7.78 -15.97 -10.41
N GLU A 137 -6.75 -15.17 -10.63
CA GLU A 137 -5.35 -15.55 -10.45
C GLU A 137 -5.05 -15.83 -8.97
N LEU A 138 -5.57 -15.00 -8.06
CA LEU A 138 -5.48 -15.25 -6.61
C LEU A 138 -6.21 -16.53 -6.20
N TRP A 139 -7.37 -16.82 -6.79
CA TRP A 139 -8.09 -18.06 -6.55
C TRP A 139 -7.27 -19.28 -6.95
N GLN A 140 -6.61 -19.25 -8.11
CA GLN A 140 -5.73 -20.34 -8.55
C GLN A 140 -4.54 -20.49 -7.60
N ALA A 141 -3.84 -19.41 -7.29
CA ALA A 141 -2.72 -19.39 -6.34
C ALA A 141 -3.15 -19.84 -4.94
N GLY A 142 -4.38 -19.53 -4.54
CA GLY A 142 -5.01 -19.88 -3.27
C GLY A 142 -5.59 -21.27 -3.21
N LEU A 143 -5.04 -22.24 -3.94
CA LEU A 143 -5.46 -23.65 -3.96
C LEU A 143 -6.92 -23.83 -4.37
N SER A 144 -7.43 -22.99 -5.24
CA SER A 144 -8.82 -22.99 -5.74
C SER A 144 -9.87 -22.93 -4.63
N GLN A 145 -9.58 -22.24 -3.53
CA GLN A 145 -10.53 -22.07 -2.43
C GLN A 145 -11.66 -21.12 -2.84
N ASN A 146 -12.89 -21.59 -2.88
CA ASN A 146 -14.05 -20.82 -3.38
C ASN A 146 -14.24 -19.47 -2.67
N ALA A 147 -13.90 -19.38 -1.40
CA ALA A 147 -14.00 -18.12 -0.67
C ALA A 147 -13.21 -16.96 -1.32
N ILE A 148 -12.08 -17.25 -1.98
CA ILE A 148 -11.28 -16.25 -2.68
C ILE A 148 -12.02 -15.79 -3.95
N ARG A 149 -12.61 -16.73 -4.69
CA ARG A 149 -13.30 -16.45 -5.95
C ARG A 149 -14.63 -15.74 -5.76
N GLU A 150 -15.36 -16.10 -4.68
CA GLU A 150 -16.70 -15.57 -4.40
C GLU A 150 -16.66 -14.20 -3.71
N ALA A 151 -15.51 -13.79 -3.14
CA ALA A 151 -15.41 -12.53 -2.43
C ALA A 151 -15.31 -11.33 -3.38
N PRO A 152 -16.07 -10.25 -3.15
CA PRO A 152 -15.94 -9.01 -3.91
C PRO A 152 -14.58 -8.32 -3.69
N ALA A 153 -13.91 -8.57 -2.56
CA ALA A 153 -12.57 -8.07 -2.28
C ALA A 153 -11.71 -9.13 -1.59
N VAL A 154 -10.43 -9.20 -1.97
CA VAL A 154 -9.41 -10.04 -1.32
C VAL A 154 -8.30 -9.17 -0.80
N PHE A 155 -8.19 -9.06 0.52
CA PHE A 155 -7.08 -8.37 1.18
C PHE A 155 -5.89 -9.32 1.26
N VAL A 156 -4.71 -8.82 0.89
CA VAL A 156 -3.46 -9.58 0.90
C VAL A 156 -2.50 -8.90 1.86
N ILE A 157 -2.11 -9.61 2.91
CA ILE A 157 -1.08 -9.14 3.83
C ILE A 157 0.24 -9.76 3.40
N THR A 158 1.22 -8.92 3.10
CA THR A 158 2.59 -9.31 2.77
C THR A 158 3.56 -8.73 3.79
N ALA A 159 4.81 -9.16 3.76
CA ALA A 159 5.84 -8.65 4.65
C ALA A 159 7.17 -8.42 3.96
N VAL A 160 7.84 -7.32 4.34
CA VAL A 160 9.23 -7.00 4.02
C VAL A 160 10.09 -7.36 5.23
N TYR A 161 10.52 -8.61 5.32
CA TYR A 161 11.25 -9.15 6.48
C TYR A 161 12.52 -8.36 6.81
N ALA A 162 13.23 -7.88 5.80
CA ALA A 162 14.45 -7.10 5.96
C ALA A 162 14.29 -5.86 6.85
N ARG A 163 13.07 -5.30 6.98
CA ARG A 163 12.81 -4.17 7.89
C ARG A 163 13.01 -4.58 9.35
N THR A 164 12.58 -5.79 9.70
CA THR A 164 12.66 -6.32 11.07
C THR A 164 14.01 -6.99 11.33
N GLU A 165 14.60 -7.64 10.33
CA GLU A 165 15.89 -8.32 10.41
C GLU A 165 17.03 -7.38 10.79
N LYS A 166 17.03 -6.13 10.32
CA LYS A 166 18.03 -5.10 10.66
C LYS A 166 18.21 -4.92 12.17
N LYS A 167 17.16 -5.19 12.97
CA LYS A 167 17.17 -5.01 14.41
C LYS A 167 17.18 -6.32 15.18
N TYR A 168 16.51 -7.34 14.67
CA TYR A 168 16.20 -8.56 15.42
C TYR A 168 16.84 -9.83 14.87
N GLY A 169 17.54 -9.74 13.70
CA GLY A 169 18.19 -10.89 13.07
C GLY A 169 17.23 -12.06 12.89
N GLU A 170 17.65 -13.25 13.24
CA GLU A 170 16.88 -14.51 13.10
C GLU A 170 15.52 -14.52 13.80
N ARG A 171 15.28 -13.62 14.77
CA ARG A 171 13.96 -13.49 15.40
C ARG A 171 12.94 -12.74 14.58
N ALA A 172 13.36 -12.10 13.48
CA ALA A 172 12.48 -11.27 12.65
C ALA A 172 11.28 -12.05 12.12
N GLU A 173 11.51 -13.24 11.59
CA GLU A 173 10.45 -14.10 11.05
C GLU A 173 9.32 -14.32 12.06
N ARG A 174 9.66 -14.64 13.30
CA ARG A 174 8.67 -14.84 14.36
C ARG A 174 7.85 -13.56 14.63
N TYR A 175 8.53 -12.40 14.72
CA TYR A 175 7.85 -11.14 15.03
C TYR A 175 6.95 -10.67 13.90
N VAL A 176 7.39 -10.82 12.66
CA VAL A 176 6.60 -10.51 11.47
C VAL A 176 5.33 -11.36 11.41
N LYS A 177 5.43 -12.68 11.63
CA LYS A 177 4.26 -13.58 11.62
C LYS A 177 3.27 -13.27 12.75
N LEU A 178 3.76 -12.89 13.94
CA LEU A 178 2.89 -12.43 15.03
C LEU A 178 2.17 -11.13 14.67
N GLU A 179 2.86 -10.16 14.07
CA GLU A 179 2.28 -8.90 13.63
C GLU A 179 1.21 -9.11 12.55
N ALA A 180 1.47 -9.98 11.57
CA ALA A 180 0.50 -10.33 10.54
C ALA A 180 -0.81 -10.89 11.14
N GLY A 181 -0.71 -11.71 12.17
CA GLY A 181 -1.88 -12.20 12.92
C GLY A 181 -2.66 -11.08 13.61
N HIS A 182 -1.98 -10.08 14.18
CA HIS A 182 -2.62 -8.91 14.79
C HIS A 182 -3.37 -8.07 13.76
N ALA A 183 -2.71 -7.77 12.63
CA ALA A 183 -3.31 -6.98 11.54
C ALA A 183 -4.52 -7.70 10.92
N ALA A 184 -4.39 -9.01 10.67
CA ALA A 184 -5.47 -9.84 10.16
C ALA A 184 -6.67 -9.87 11.11
N GLN A 185 -6.45 -10.01 12.41
CA GLN A 185 -7.52 -10.01 13.41
C GLN A 185 -8.22 -8.66 13.50
N ASN A 186 -7.48 -7.54 13.46
CA ASN A 186 -8.07 -6.21 13.44
C ASN A 186 -8.98 -6.03 12.22
N LEU A 187 -8.51 -6.44 11.04
CA LEU A 187 -9.27 -6.39 9.79
C LEU A 187 -10.56 -7.22 9.88
N LEU A 188 -10.49 -8.44 10.42
CA LEU A 188 -11.65 -9.32 10.58
C LEU A 188 -12.67 -8.81 11.61
N LEU A 189 -12.23 -8.21 12.72
CA LEU A 189 -13.12 -7.58 13.68
C LEU A 189 -13.80 -6.35 13.08
N GLN A 190 -13.05 -5.54 12.33
CA GLN A 190 -13.61 -4.38 11.64
C GLN A 190 -14.62 -4.82 10.57
N ALA A 191 -14.38 -5.92 9.84
CA ALA A 191 -15.33 -6.47 8.90
C ALA A 191 -16.68 -6.78 9.60
N VAL A 192 -16.64 -7.44 10.75
CA VAL A 192 -17.85 -7.73 11.54
C VAL A 192 -18.55 -6.45 11.98
N ALA A 193 -17.81 -5.45 12.44
CA ALA A 193 -18.38 -4.16 12.85
C ALA A 193 -19.04 -3.38 11.70
N LEU A 194 -18.69 -3.73 10.45
CA LEU A 194 -19.29 -3.18 9.22
C LEU A 194 -20.44 -4.06 8.69
N GLY A 195 -20.79 -5.16 9.36
CA GLY A 195 -21.78 -6.13 8.87
C GLY A 195 -21.26 -7.03 7.76
N LEU A 196 -19.93 -7.07 7.56
CA LEU A 196 -19.25 -7.90 6.59
C LEU A 196 -18.76 -9.22 7.22
N GLY A 197 -18.42 -10.18 6.36
CA GLY A 197 -17.76 -11.42 6.75
C GLY A 197 -16.43 -11.60 6.05
N GLY A 198 -15.57 -12.46 6.63
CA GLY A 198 -14.29 -12.79 6.01
C GLY A 198 -13.66 -14.03 6.63
N VAL A 199 -12.61 -14.52 6.00
CA VAL A 199 -11.82 -15.65 6.48
C VAL A 199 -10.34 -15.46 6.21
N PRO A 200 -9.43 -15.65 7.20
CA PRO A 200 -8.00 -15.61 6.95
C PRO A 200 -7.57 -16.95 6.34
N ILE A 201 -6.90 -16.91 5.20
CA ILE A 201 -6.35 -18.05 4.47
C ILE A 201 -4.83 -17.95 4.49
N GLY A 202 -4.17 -18.96 5.07
CA GLY A 202 -2.71 -19.11 5.06
C GLY A 202 -2.24 -20.27 4.19
N ALA A 203 -3.15 -20.94 3.48
CA ALA A 203 -2.81 -22.05 2.59
C ALA A 203 -2.94 -21.61 1.13
N PHE A 204 -1.81 -21.31 0.50
CA PHE A 204 -1.65 -20.88 -0.90
C PHE A 204 -0.24 -21.17 -1.38
N TYR A 205 0.04 -20.97 -2.66
CA TYR A 205 1.38 -20.99 -3.24
C TYR A 205 1.96 -19.58 -3.22
N ASP A 206 2.96 -19.32 -2.38
CA ASP A 206 3.54 -17.98 -2.13
C ASP A 206 4.06 -17.34 -3.42
N ASP A 207 4.82 -18.09 -4.21
CA ASP A 207 5.39 -17.67 -5.50
C ASP A 207 4.31 -17.34 -6.55
N GLN A 208 3.19 -18.09 -6.54
CA GLN A 208 2.07 -17.82 -7.43
C GLN A 208 1.29 -16.58 -7.03
N VAL A 209 1.06 -16.35 -5.73
CA VAL A 209 0.45 -15.10 -5.24
C VAL A 209 1.33 -13.89 -5.60
N GLN A 210 2.64 -14.01 -5.36
CA GLN A 210 3.59 -12.96 -5.68
C GLN A 210 3.58 -12.64 -7.20
N SER A 211 3.57 -13.66 -8.03
CA SER A 211 3.49 -13.52 -9.49
C SER A 211 2.16 -12.95 -9.96
N ALA A 212 1.03 -13.46 -9.44
CA ALA A 212 -0.32 -13.01 -9.80
C ALA A 212 -0.53 -11.52 -9.57
N LEU A 213 -0.01 -11.01 -8.45
CA LEU A 213 -0.12 -9.60 -8.09
C LEU A 213 1.07 -8.75 -8.55
N SER A 214 2.07 -9.34 -9.25
CA SER A 214 3.31 -8.66 -9.65
C SER A 214 3.98 -7.94 -8.47
N LEU A 215 3.98 -8.56 -7.30
CA LEU A 215 4.54 -7.97 -6.08
C LEU A 215 6.06 -7.78 -6.20
N PRO A 216 6.64 -6.77 -5.54
CA PRO A 216 8.09 -6.69 -5.34
C PRO A 216 8.63 -7.99 -4.75
N SER A 217 9.84 -8.40 -5.16
CA SER A 217 10.43 -9.69 -4.77
C SER A 217 10.66 -9.85 -3.26
N ASP A 218 10.68 -8.74 -2.51
CA ASP A 218 10.83 -8.69 -1.06
C ASP A 218 9.49 -8.56 -0.30
N HIS A 219 8.34 -8.56 -1.01
CA HIS A 219 7.01 -8.57 -0.41
C HIS A 219 6.49 -10.01 -0.36
N GLU A 220 6.77 -10.72 0.73
CA GLU A 220 6.36 -12.11 0.93
C GLU A 220 4.91 -12.23 1.40
N PRO A 221 4.01 -12.94 0.68
CA PRO A 221 2.62 -13.13 1.09
C PRO A 221 2.50 -13.93 2.39
N LEU A 222 1.63 -13.49 3.31
CA LEU A 222 1.37 -14.14 4.58
C LEU A 222 -0.10 -14.55 4.77
N TYR A 223 -1.04 -13.74 4.25
CA TYR A 223 -2.47 -14.01 4.30
C TYR A 223 -3.17 -13.56 3.04
N LEU A 224 -4.12 -14.38 2.58
CA LEU A 224 -5.23 -13.98 1.72
C LEU A 224 -6.49 -13.88 2.59
N ILE A 225 -7.16 -12.74 2.58
CA ILE A 225 -8.34 -12.51 3.42
C ILE A 225 -9.49 -12.04 2.54
N PRO A 226 -10.26 -12.97 1.95
CA PRO A 226 -11.48 -12.65 1.25
C PRO A 226 -12.51 -12.06 2.20
N ILE A 227 -13.13 -10.95 1.80
CA ILE A 227 -14.15 -10.20 2.55
C ILE A 227 -15.28 -9.82 1.62
N GLY A 228 -16.52 -9.90 2.15
CA GLY A 228 -17.72 -9.52 1.43
C GLY A 228 -18.95 -9.42 2.34
N HIS A 229 -20.05 -8.97 1.76
CA HIS A 229 -21.35 -8.96 2.42
C HIS A 229 -21.85 -10.37 2.66
N LEU A 230 -22.48 -10.58 3.82
CA LEU A 230 -23.01 -11.88 4.23
C LEU A 230 -24.13 -12.34 3.28
N ARG A 231 -24.11 -13.64 2.93
CA ARG A 231 -25.12 -14.27 2.10
C ARG A 231 -26.31 -14.73 2.91
#